data_75abaa4c0458f10abd637c421a320781
#
_entry.id   75abaa4c0458f10abd637c421a320781
#
_cell.length_a   1.000
_cell.length_b   1.000
_cell.length_c   1.000
_cell.angle_alpha   90.00
_cell.angle_beta   90.00
_cell.angle_gamma   90.00
#
_symmetry.space_group_name_H-M   'P 1'
#
loop_
_entity.id
_entity.type
_entity.pdbx_description
1 polymer ?
#
loop_
_entity_poly.entity_id
_entity_poly.type
_entity_poly.pdbx_seq_one_letter_code
_entity_poly.pdbx_strand_id
1 'polypeptide(L)'
;DITDTASIQKLIHNCDAIIHTAAIAATGKKSIPLIKATNALGTKLILELSVQAKLDPIIYVSSQSVLHPPPDGKYTNSCPISPNLLGAYAESKAEGEQLARNFQEQGKPIVIVWPSGIIGPDDVGVSVAANGIARLLKSPILPLPKTGGILMHDVRDLSKVLCKSLSSGLGPRRFGVFGHYLNWAETENFLNEVTGRKIRTVRLPNAVFHALGRFGDALSHLHVNFPLDLATARFMTTLVPGDDKSTRESLSLEWRPLSDSFKDTLLWLTRKGMLSKESIPAIFNSPK
;
A
#
# COMPACT_ATOMS: atom_id res chain seq x y z
N ASP A 1 -11.81 17.79 8.15
CA ASP A 1 -12.38 16.46 7.98
C ASP A 1 -12.80 16.25 6.53
N ILE A 2 -12.40 15.14 5.90
CA ILE A 2 -12.74 14.84 4.48
C ILE A 2 -14.17 14.31 4.32
N THR A 3 -14.89 14.07 5.40
CA THR A 3 -16.32 13.70 5.38
C THR A 3 -17.23 14.92 5.55
N ASP A 4 -16.65 16.12 5.70
CA ASP A 4 -17.39 17.40 5.83
C ASP A 4 -17.20 18.28 4.59
N THR A 5 -18.29 18.54 3.90
CA THR A 5 -18.32 19.33 2.67
C THR A 5 -17.74 20.74 2.85
N ALA A 6 -18.05 21.42 3.96
CA ALA A 6 -17.57 22.78 4.20
C ALA A 6 -16.06 22.81 4.42
N SER A 7 -15.51 21.82 5.14
CA SER A 7 -14.06 21.63 5.32
C SER A 7 -13.35 21.45 3.98
N ILE A 8 -13.92 20.63 3.08
CA ILE A 8 -13.33 20.37 1.76
C ILE A 8 -13.39 21.62 0.89
N GLN A 9 -14.54 22.32 0.84
CA GLN A 9 -14.68 23.56 0.07
C GLN A 9 -13.67 24.61 0.50
N LYS A 10 -13.46 24.75 1.80
CA LYS A 10 -12.42 25.64 2.35
C LYS A 10 -11.02 25.19 1.96
N LEU A 11 -10.74 23.87 1.94
CA LEU A 11 -9.44 23.30 1.60
C LEU A 11 -9.07 23.56 0.14
N ILE A 12 -10.03 23.39 -0.78
CA ILE A 12 -9.78 23.50 -2.23
C ILE A 12 -9.90 24.93 -2.75
N HIS A 13 -10.33 25.87 -1.92
CA HIS A 13 -10.45 27.28 -2.29
C HIS A 13 -9.09 27.86 -2.70
N ASN A 14 -9.02 28.47 -3.88
CA ASN A 14 -7.81 29.00 -4.51
C ASN A 14 -6.70 27.94 -4.76
N CYS A 15 -7.08 26.69 -4.93
CA CYS A 15 -6.16 25.64 -5.40
C CYS A 15 -6.33 25.42 -6.89
N ASP A 16 -5.21 25.11 -7.59
CA ASP A 16 -5.20 24.72 -8.99
C ASP A 16 -5.31 23.20 -9.16
N ALA A 17 -4.78 22.45 -8.19
CA ALA A 17 -4.73 20.99 -8.20
C ALA A 17 -4.94 20.41 -6.80
N ILE A 18 -5.19 19.11 -6.72
CA ILE A 18 -5.30 18.40 -5.44
C ILE A 18 -4.63 17.03 -5.51
N ILE A 19 -3.98 16.63 -4.40
CA ILE A 19 -3.50 15.26 -4.17
C ILE A 19 -4.27 14.67 -3.00
N HIS A 20 -5.15 13.71 -3.26
CA HIS A 20 -5.94 13.02 -2.24
C HIS A 20 -5.26 11.75 -1.80
N THR A 21 -4.54 11.81 -0.67
CA THR A 21 -3.87 10.67 -0.04
C THR A 21 -4.59 10.19 1.23
N ALA A 22 -5.54 10.96 1.74
CA ALA A 22 -6.21 10.68 2.98
C ALA A 22 -7.03 9.38 2.90
N ALA A 23 -6.71 8.43 3.74
CA ALA A 23 -7.44 7.18 3.87
C ALA A 23 -7.11 6.50 5.21
N ILE A 24 -8.00 5.65 5.68
CA ILE A 24 -7.77 4.77 6.82
C ILE A 24 -7.40 3.39 6.31
N ALA A 25 -6.16 2.97 6.56
CA ALA A 25 -5.66 1.62 6.32
C ALA A 25 -5.54 0.90 7.66
N ALA A 26 -6.65 0.39 8.18
CA ALA A 26 -6.68 -0.34 9.43
C ALA A 26 -7.18 -1.77 9.21
N THR A 27 -6.74 -2.68 10.07
CA THR A 27 -7.20 -4.06 10.11
C THR A 27 -8.18 -4.27 11.27
N GLY A 28 -9.09 -5.23 11.12
CA GLY A 28 -10.05 -5.60 12.16
C GLY A 28 -11.44 -4.99 11.98
N LYS A 29 -12.44 -5.74 12.46
CA LYS A 29 -13.88 -5.44 12.23
C LYS A 29 -14.37 -4.11 12.83
N LYS A 30 -13.79 -3.68 13.95
CA LYS A 30 -14.16 -2.41 14.60
C LYS A 30 -13.88 -1.19 13.73
N SER A 31 -12.92 -1.29 12.80
CA SER A 31 -12.53 -0.20 11.91
C SER A 31 -13.41 -0.11 10.66
N ILE A 32 -14.22 -1.12 10.33
CA ILE A 32 -14.98 -1.18 9.08
C ILE A 32 -15.92 0.02 8.87
N PRO A 33 -16.76 0.43 9.84
CA PRO A 33 -17.63 1.59 9.65
C PRO A 33 -16.85 2.87 9.36
N LEU A 34 -15.74 3.08 10.09
CA LEU A 34 -14.89 4.24 9.91
C LEU A 34 -14.14 4.21 8.58
N ILE A 35 -13.65 3.03 8.14
CA ILE A 35 -13.03 2.83 6.83
C ILE A 35 -14.01 3.20 5.72
N LYS A 36 -15.25 2.68 5.76
CA LYS A 36 -16.29 2.99 4.76
C LYS A 36 -16.65 4.47 4.76
N ALA A 37 -16.90 5.06 5.91
CA ALA A 37 -17.22 6.47 6.00
C ALA A 37 -16.07 7.35 5.46
N THR A 38 -14.85 7.15 5.93
CA THR A 38 -13.72 8.00 5.55
C THR A 38 -13.27 7.74 4.12
N ASN A 39 -13.04 6.48 3.74
CA ASN A 39 -12.46 6.19 2.44
C ASN A 39 -13.46 6.31 1.29
N ALA A 40 -14.69 5.81 1.44
CA ALA A 40 -15.68 5.87 0.37
C ALA A 40 -16.33 7.26 0.30
N LEU A 41 -16.99 7.72 1.39
CA LEU A 41 -17.65 9.02 1.40
C LEU A 41 -16.66 10.19 1.25
N GLY A 42 -15.56 10.18 1.99
CA GLY A 42 -14.55 11.23 1.92
C GLY A 42 -13.95 11.35 0.52
N THR A 43 -13.59 10.22 -0.13
CA THR A 43 -13.10 10.23 -1.50
C THR A 43 -14.16 10.74 -2.48
N LYS A 44 -15.42 10.32 -2.32
CA LYS A 44 -16.53 10.82 -3.15
C LYS A 44 -16.63 12.34 -3.08
N LEU A 45 -16.69 12.91 -1.88
CA LEU A 45 -16.82 14.35 -1.67
C LEU A 45 -15.60 15.11 -2.25
N ILE A 46 -14.39 14.63 -2.01
CA ILE A 46 -13.16 15.24 -2.57
C ILE A 46 -13.23 15.26 -4.10
N LEU A 47 -13.53 14.13 -4.74
CA LEU A 47 -13.56 14.06 -6.21
C LEU A 47 -14.65 14.94 -6.80
N GLU A 48 -15.88 14.89 -6.28
CA GLU A 48 -17.00 15.67 -6.78
C GLU A 48 -16.76 17.18 -6.65
N LEU A 49 -16.33 17.64 -5.47
CA LEU A 49 -16.06 19.06 -5.23
C LEU A 49 -14.86 19.57 -6.02
N SER A 50 -13.82 18.76 -6.19
CA SER A 50 -12.65 19.13 -6.99
C SER A 50 -13.00 19.24 -8.48
N VAL A 51 -13.85 18.34 -9.00
CA VAL A 51 -14.37 18.43 -10.38
C VAL A 51 -15.24 19.67 -10.56
N GLN A 52 -16.11 20.00 -9.60
CA GLN A 52 -16.93 21.22 -9.60
C GLN A 52 -16.07 22.49 -9.58
N ALA A 53 -14.99 22.48 -8.78
CA ALA A 53 -14.01 23.58 -8.71
C ALA A 53 -13.08 23.65 -9.92
N LYS A 54 -13.17 22.70 -10.87
CA LYS A 54 -12.35 22.61 -12.10
C LYS A 54 -10.86 22.52 -11.82
N LEU A 55 -10.46 21.82 -10.75
CA LEU A 55 -9.05 21.57 -10.46
C LEU A 55 -8.44 20.66 -11.54
N ASP A 56 -7.19 20.93 -11.91
CA ASP A 56 -6.43 20.15 -12.91
C ASP A 56 -4.93 20.13 -12.57
N PRO A 57 -4.39 18.96 -12.20
CA PRO A 57 -5.05 17.67 -12.06
C PRO A 57 -5.72 17.43 -10.71
N ILE A 58 -6.57 16.40 -10.65
CA ILE A 58 -7.11 15.81 -9.43
C ILE A 58 -6.44 14.44 -9.25
N ILE A 59 -5.50 14.31 -8.34
CA ILE A 59 -4.73 13.08 -8.12
C ILE A 59 -5.38 12.27 -7.00
N TYR A 60 -5.88 11.09 -7.33
CA TYR A 60 -6.43 10.12 -6.39
C TYR A 60 -5.44 8.99 -6.14
N VAL A 61 -4.95 8.89 -4.91
CA VAL A 61 -4.10 7.78 -4.48
C VAL A 61 -5.01 6.62 -4.07
N SER A 62 -5.18 5.67 -4.98
CA SER A 62 -5.89 4.41 -4.77
C SER A 62 -5.00 3.39 -4.05
N SER A 63 -5.05 2.14 -4.44
CA SER A 63 -4.20 1.07 -3.89
C SER A 63 -4.11 -0.09 -4.87
N GLN A 64 -2.96 -0.75 -4.93
CA GLN A 64 -2.80 -2.00 -5.66
C GLN A 64 -3.78 -3.09 -5.20
N SER A 65 -4.27 -3.02 -3.94
CA SER A 65 -5.27 -3.97 -3.43
C SER A 65 -6.61 -3.94 -4.19
N VAL A 66 -6.93 -2.83 -4.86
CA VAL A 66 -8.12 -2.70 -5.73
C VAL A 66 -8.00 -3.54 -6.99
N LEU A 67 -6.77 -3.77 -7.45
CA LEU A 67 -6.46 -4.56 -8.64
C LEU A 67 -6.21 -6.03 -8.32
N HIS A 68 -6.27 -6.44 -7.04
CA HIS A 68 -5.89 -7.78 -6.59
C HIS A 68 -7.10 -8.72 -6.41
N PRO A 69 -7.03 -9.97 -6.94
CA PRO A 69 -6.00 -10.49 -7.83
C PRO A 69 -6.13 -9.93 -9.25
N PRO A 70 -5.02 -9.65 -9.94
CA PRO A 70 -5.07 -9.18 -11.33
C PRO A 70 -5.42 -10.35 -12.27
N PRO A 71 -6.15 -10.10 -13.39
CA PRO A 71 -6.63 -11.16 -14.28
C PRO A 71 -5.51 -11.94 -14.94
N ASP A 72 -4.41 -11.28 -15.29
CA ASP A 72 -3.30 -11.87 -16.04
C ASP A 72 -2.11 -12.27 -15.15
N GLY A 73 -2.33 -12.42 -13.84
CA GLY A 73 -1.27 -12.78 -12.89
C GLY A 73 -0.17 -11.73 -12.73
N LYS A 74 -0.40 -10.49 -13.20
CA LYS A 74 0.53 -9.36 -13.09
C LYS A 74 -0.24 -8.04 -13.02
N TYR A 75 0.17 -7.14 -12.13
CA TYR A 75 -0.41 -5.78 -12.08
C TYR A 75 0.13 -4.92 -13.21
N THR A 76 -0.74 -4.15 -13.85
CA THR A 76 -0.40 -3.17 -14.90
C THR A 76 -1.27 -1.92 -14.76
N ASN A 77 -0.91 -0.84 -15.48
CA ASN A 77 -1.72 0.39 -15.53
C ASN A 77 -3.10 0.21 -16.20
N SER A 78 -3.34 -0.92 -16.88
CA SER A 78 -4.60 -1.26 -17.55
C SER A 78 -5.49 -2.22 -16.75
N CYS A 79 -5.03 -2.71 -15.59
CA CYS A 79 -5.83 -3.63 -14.79
C CYS A 79 -7.21 -3.06 -14.46
N PRO A 80 -8.28 -3.87 -14.58
CA PRO A 80 -9.60 -3.51 -14.07
C PRO A 80 -9.61 -3.54 -12.53
N ILE A 81 -10.64 -2.96 -11.93
CA ILE A 81 -10.99 -3.22 -10.54
C ILE A 81 -11.28 -4.71 -10.40
N SER A 82 -10.66 -5.35 -9.43
CA SER A 82 -10.85 -6.79 -9.20
C SER A 82 -12.29 -7.08 -8.76
N PRO A 83 -12.95 -8.11 -9.33
CA PRO A 83 -14.26 -8.56 -8.85
C PRO A 83 -14.17 -9.30 -7.50
N ASN A 84 -12.98 -9.67 -7.05
CA ASN A 84 -12.75 -10.50 -5.86
C ASN A 84 -11.92 -9.74 -4.80
N LEU A 85 -12.38 -8.55 -4.41
CA LEU A 85 -11.70 -7.69 -3.45
C LEU A 85 -11.51 -8.38 -2.09
N LEU A 86 -10.35 -8.16 -1.47
CA LEU A 86 -10.00 -8.77 -0.19
C LEU A 86 -10.12 -7.75 0.96
N GLY A 87 -11.28 -7.77 1.62
CA GLY A 87 -11.54 -7.02 2.85
C GLY A 87 -11.97 -5.57 2.66
N ALA A 88 -12.47 -4.98 3.73
CA ALA A 88 -13.15 -3.69 3.74
C ALA A 88 -12.29 -2.52 3.23
N TYR A 89 -10.98 -2.58 3.40
CA TYR A 89 -10.07 -1.56 2.87
C TYR A 89 -10.08 -1.56 1.34
N ALA A 90 -9.86 -2.73 0.71
CA ALA A 90 -9.87 -2.84 -0.75
C ALA A 90 -11.24 -2.47 -1.32
N GLU A 91 -12.33 -2.90 -0.69
CA GLU A 91 -13.71 -2.53 -1.07
C GLU A 91 -13.91 -1.01 -1.04
N SER A 92 -13.53 -0.35 0.06
CA SER A 92 -13.70 1.10 0.21
C SER A 92 -12.87 1.91 -0.79
N LYS A 93 -11.64 1.45 -1.11
CA LYS A 93 -10.80 2.08 -2.12
C LYS A 93 -11.35 1.85 -3.53
N ALA A 94 -11.94 0.68 -3.80
CA ALA A 94 -12.58 0.38 -5.08
C ALA A 94 -13.83 1.23 -5.34
N GLU A 95 -14.64 1.53 -4.32
CA GLU A 95 -15.77 2.47 -4.44
C GLU A 95 -15.30 3.85 -4.92
N GLY A 96 -14.26 4.40 -4.30
CA GLY A 96 -13.66 5.67 -4.71
C GLY A 96 -13.04 5.61 -6.11
N GLU A 97 -12.39 4.50 -6.44
CA GLU A 97 -11.77 4.32 -7.76
C GLU A 97 -12.81 4.18 -8.88
N GLN A 98 -13.92 3.50 -8.63
CA GLN A 98 -14.99 3.41 -9.62
C GLN A 98 -15.51 4.82 -9.97
N LEU A 99 -15.70 5.68 -8.99
CA LEU A 99 -16.09 7.07 -9.22
C LEU A 99 -15.00 7.84 -9.99
N ALA A 100 -13.73 7.66 -9.62
CA ALA A 100 -12.61 8.29 -10.32
C ALA A 100 -12.53 7.86 -11.78
N ARG A 101 -12.76 6.57 -12.10
CA ARG A 101 -12.82 6.04 -13.47
C ARG A 101 -14.00 6.61 -14.26
N ASN A 102 -15.18 6.71 -13.64
CA ASN A 102 -16.35 7.33 -14.26
C ASN A 102 -16.09 8.79 -14.65
N PHE A 103 -15.37 9.55 -13.81
CA PHE A 103 -14.95 10.90 -14.17
C PHE A 103 -13.89 10.92 -15.27
N GLN A 104 -12.95 9.95 -15.30
CA GLN A 104 -12.00 9.82 -16.41
C GLN A 104 -12.71 9.56 -17.76
N GLU A 105 -13.74 8.72 -17.77
CA GLU A 105 -14.56 8.46 -18.96
C GLU A 105 -15.29 9.71 -19.46
N GLN A 106 -15.59 10.65 -18.59
CA GLN A 106 -16.14 11.97 -18.91
C GLN A 106 -15.05 12.99 -19.30
N GLY A 107 -13.80 12.57 -19.46
CA GLY A 107 -12.68 13.45 -19.81
C GLY A 107 -12.19 14.35 -18.68
N LYS A 108 -12.61 14.13 -17.42
CA LYS A 108 -12.12 14.92 -16.28
C LYS A 108 -10.65 14.60 -15.98
N PRO A 109 -9.83 15.57 -15.54
CA PRO A 109 -8.39 15.42 -15.38
C PRO A 109 -8.02 14.65 -14.11
N ILE A 110 -8.64 13.48 -13.92
CA ILE A 110 -8.36 12.60 -12.79
C ILE A 110 -7.10 11.78 -13.09
N VAL A 111 -6.16 11.78 -12.14
CA VAL A 111 -5.00 10.90 -12.14
C VAL A 111 -5.18 9.85 -11.06
N ILE A 112 -5.22 8.59 -11.43
CA ILE A 112 -5.29 7.48 -10.47
C ILE A 112 -3.90 6.90 -10.27
N VAL A 113 -3.46 6.78 -9.01
CA VAL A 113 -2.17 6.18 -8.65
C VAL A 113 -2.40 4.95 -7.77
N TRP A 114 -1.78 3.83 -8.13
CA TRP A 114 -1.86 2.57 -7.37
C TRP A 114 -0.53 2.23 -6.70
N PRO A 115 -0.31 2.67 -5.47
CA PRO A 115 0.84 2.22 -4.69
C PRO A 115 0.65 0.78 -4.23
N SER A 116 1.74 0.02 -4.20
CA SER A 116 1.87 -1.26 -3.49
C SER A 116 2.20 -1.04 -2.01
N GLY A 117 2.89 -1.96 -1.35
CA GLY A 117 3.36 -1.76 0.01
C GLY A 117 4.38 -0.61 0.09
N ILE A 118 4.05 0.42 0.86
CA ILE A 118 4.89 1.61 1.02
C ILE A 118 5.84 1.41 2.19
N ILE A 119 7.13 1.62 1.96
CA ILE A 119 8.18 1.61 2.98
C ILE A 119 9.05 2.85 2.85
N GLY A 120 9.83 3.15 3.87
CA GLY A 120 10.74 4.30 3.90
C GLY A 120 10.87 4.88 5.29
N PRO A 121 11.70 5.94 5.45
CA PRO A 121 11.82 6.67 6.70
C PRO A 121 10.59 7.56 6.96
N ASP A 122 10.52 8.09 8.18
CA ASP A 122 9.57 9.14 8.62
C ASP A 122 8.08 8.74 8.55
N ASP A 123 7.80 7.46 8.72
CA ASP A 123 6.43 6.92 8.83
C ASP A 123 5.82 7.23 10.21
N VAL A 124 5.41 8.48 10.41
CA VAL A 124 5.01 9.05 11.72
C VAL A 124 3.88 8.23 12.37
N GLY A 125 2.93 7.75 11.57
CA GLY A 125 1.79 6.97 12.02
C GLY A 125 2.07 5.49 12.21
N VAL A 126 3.27 5.02 11.90
CA VAL A 126 3.65 3.60 11.85
C VAL A 126 2.66 2.79 11.02
N SER A 127 2.83 2.81 9.72
CA SER A 127 1.98 2.10 8.76
C SER A 127 1.86 0.60 9.06
N VAL A 128 0.86 -0.04 8.46
CA VAL A 128 0.68 -1.50 8.53
C VAL A 128 1.93 -2.22 8.02
N ALA A 129 2.58 -1.72 6.97
CA ALA A 129 3.80 -2.29 6.42
C ALA A 129 4.99 -2.20 7.41
N ALA A 130 5.25 -1.01 7.96
CA ALA A 130 6.32 -0.80 8.93
C ALA A 130 6.12 -1.62 10.21
N ASN A 131 4.89 -1.67 10.72
CA ASN A 131 4.54 -2.49 11.88
C ASN A 131 4.68 -3.99 11.59
N GLY A 132 4.30 -4.43 10.37
CA GLY A 132 4.49 -5.80 9.90
C GLY A 132 5.97 -6.18 9.88
N ILE A 133 6.84 -5.35 9.31
CA ILE A 133 8.30 -5.56 9.29
C ILE A 133 8.86 -5.66 10.72
N ALA A 134 8.48 -4.74 11.62
CA ALA A 134 8.94 -4.76 12.99
C ALA A 134 8.54 -6.04 13.73
N ARG A 135 7.31 -6.51 13.57
CA ARG A 135 6.82 -7.77 14.16
C ARG A 135 7.55 -8.98 13.58
N LEU A 136 7.73 -9.01 12.27
CA LEU A 136 8.43 -10.07 11.56
C LEU A 136 9.85 -10.24 12.09
N LEU A 137 10.58 -9.15 12.23
CA LEU A 137 11.98 -9.18 12.71
C LEU A 137 12.12 -9.49 14.22
N LYS A 138 11.07 -9.34 15.00
CA LYS A 138 11.01 -9.74 16.42
C LYS A 138 10.66 -11.22 16.60
N SER A 139 10.09 -11.87 15.59
CA SER A 139 9.69 -13.26 15.69
C SER A 139 10.92 -14.19 15.69
N PRO A 140 11.00 -15.16 16.60
CA PRO A 140 12.08 -16.13 16.60
C PRO A 140 12.03 -17.12 15.43
N ILE A 141 10.82 -17.36 14.91
CA ILE A 141 10.54 -18.19 13.74
C ILE A 141 9.50 -17.48 12.89
N LEU A 142 9.77 -17.36 11.60
CA LEU A 142 8.87 -16.73 10.66
C LEU A 142 8.11 -17.77 9.83
N PRO A 143 6.82 -17.96 10.07
CA PRO A 143 6.00 -18.78 9.19
C PRO A 143 5.73 -18.02 7.89
N LEU A 144 6.12 -18.61 6.76
CA LEU A 144 5.91 -18.07 5.43
C LEU A 144 5.08 -19.02 4.58
N PRO A 145 4.18 -18.51 3.71
CA PRO A 145 3.44 -19.37 2.80
C PRO A 145 4.35 -19.94 1.70
N LYS A 146 3.88 -20.97 1.01
CA LYS A 146 4.60 -21.57 -0.12
C LYS A 146 4.59 -20.71 -1.38
N THR A 147 3.51 -19.95 -1.61
CA THR A 147 3.34 -19.07 -2.78
C THR A 147 3.04 -17.63 -2.36
N GLY A 148 3.15 -16.70 -3.32
CA GLY A 148 3.04 -15.28 -3.06
C GLY A 148 4.39 -14.65 -2.71
N GLY A 149 4.36 -13.51 -2.04
CA GLY A 149 5.57 -12.75 -1.73
C GLY A 149 5.26 -11.39 -1.12
N ILE A 150 6.19 -10.47 -1.29
CA ILE A 150 6.02 -9.05 -0.99
C ILE A 150 6.13 -8.22 -2.28
N LEU A 151 5.42 -7.11 -2.33
CA LEU A 151 5.48 -6.12 -3.39
C LEU A 151 5.56 -4.76 -2.73
N MET A 152 6.70 -4.07 -2.87
CA MET A 152 7.01 -2.87 -2.09
C MET A 152 7.75 -1.82 -2.90
N HIS A 153 7.52 -0.55 -2.56
CA HIS A 153 8.26 0.59 -3.11
C HIS A 153 8.58 1.61 -2.03
N ASP A 154 9.49 2.53 -2.36
CA ASP A 154 9.90 3.61 -1.46
C ASP A 154 8.88 4.76 -1.48
N VAL A 155 8.53 5.29 -0.31
CA VAL A 155 7.65 6.46 -0.18
C VAL A 155 8.16 7.68 -0.94
N ARG A 156 9.48 7.84 -1.06
CA ARG A 156 10.11 8.94 -1.80
C ARG A 156 9.90 8.80 -3.31
N ASP A 157 9.82 7.57 -3.83
CA ASP A 157 9.52 7.34 -5.24
C ASP A 157 8.04 7.57 -5.53
N LEU A 158 7.13 7.17 -4.63
CA LEU A 158 5.72 7.54 -4.71
C LEU A 158 5.56 9.08 -4.72
N SER A 159 6.26 9.78 -3.82
CA SER A 159 6.22 11.24 -3.78
C SER A 159 6.65 11.89 -5.10
N LYS A 160 7.71 11.34 -5.75
CA LYS A 160 8.13 11.81 -7.08
C LYS A 160 7.05 11.58 -8.15
N VAL A 161 6.37 10.41 -8.12
CA VAL A 161 5.25 10.15 -9.03
C VAL A 161 4.15 11.17 -8.84
N LEU A 162 3.75 11.44 -7.59
CA LEU A 162 2.71 12.42 -7.27
C LEU A 162 3.10 13.83 -7.74
N CYS A 163 4.34 14.28 -7.44
CA CYS A 163 4.83 15.59 -7.85
C CYS A 163 4.87 15.74 -9.39
N LYS A 164 5.40 14.72 -10.11
CA LYS A 164 5.45 14.75 -11.57
C LYS A 164 4.07 14.62 -12.23
N SER A 165 3.09 14.14 -11.50
CA SER A 165 1.70 14.06 -11.96
C SER A 165 0.94 15.38 -11.86
N LEU A 166 1.52 16.43 -11.26
CA LEU A 166 0.86 17.73 -11.07
C LEU A 166 0.79 18.60 -12.35
N SER A 167 1.35 18.15 -13.48
CA SER A 167 1.23 18.89 -14.74
C SER A 167 -0.22 18.93 -15.22
N SER A 168 -0.76 20.14 -15.40
CA SER A 168 -2.11 20.39 -15.89
C SER A 168 -2.26 20.18 -17.40
N GLY A 169 -3.49 20.10 -17.90
CA GLY A 169 -3.79 20.01 -19.33
C GLY A 169 -3.54 18.65 -19.98
N LEU A 170 -3.14 17.63 -19.22
CA LEU A 170 -2.79 16.32 -19.75
C LEU A 170 -3.97 15.30 -19.68
N GLY A 171 -5.11 15.73 -19.17
CA GLY A 171 -6.29 14.87 -19.05
C GLY A 171 -6.14 13.69 -18.11
N PRO A 172 -6.99 12.65 -18.25
CA PRO A 172 -6.99 11.48 -17.37
C PRO A 172 -5.75 10.59 -17.57
N ARG A 173 -5.14 10.15 -16.47
CA ARG A 173 -3.94 9.30 -16.47
C ARG A 173 -4.01 8.25 -15.36
N ARG A 174 -3.25 7.17 -15.51
CA ARG A 174 -3.19 6.07 -14.53
C ARG A 174 -1.75 5.61 -14.34
N PHE A 175 -1.31 5.49 -13.09
CA PHE A 175 0.06 5.16 -12.74
C PHE A 175 0.11 4.06 -11.66
N GLY A 176 0.65 2.89 -12.02
CA GLY A 176 1.05 1.89 -11.03
C GLY A 176 2.40 2.25 -10.44
N VAL A 177 2.52 2.17 -9.12
CA VAL A 177 3.78 2.29 -8.38
C VAL A 177 3.95 0.97 -7.63
N PHE A 178 4.29 -0.06 -8.39
CA PHE A 178 4.35 -1.42 -7.85
C PHE A 178 5.71 -1.71 -7.23
N GLY A 179 6.80 -1.15 -7.79
CA GLY A 179 8.13 -1.28 -7.21
C GLY A 179 8.71 -2.68 -7.37
N HIS A 180 9.21 -3.24 -6.27
CA HIS A 180 9.96 -4.49 -6.25
C HIS A 180 9.13 -5.64 -5.70
N TYR A 181 9.07 -6.73 -6.46
CA TYR A 181 8.47 -8.00 -6.03
C TYR A 181 9.56 -8.97 -5.59
N LEU A 182 9.37 -9.59 -4.45
CA LEU A 182 10.15 -10.73 -3.99
C LEU A 182 9.18 -11.85 -3.59
N ASN A 183 9.36 -13.05 -4.13
CA ASN A 183 8.67 -14.21 -3.60
C ASN A 183 9.18 -14.53 -2.19
N TRP A 184 8.52 -15.43 -1.46
CA TRP A 184 8.88 -15.67 -0.07
C TRP A 184 10.30 -16.25 0.11
N ALA A 185 10.85 -16.99 -0.87
CA ALA A 185 12.22 -17.48 -0.81
C ALA A 185 13.23 -16.34 -1.00
N GLU A 186 12.98 -15.48 -1.97
CA GLU A 186 13.77 -14.26 -2.20
C GLU A 186 13.65 -13.30 -1.02
N THR A 187 12.46 -13.17 -0.43
CA THR A 187 12.22 -12.33 0.77
C THR A 187 13.07 -12.81 1.96
N GLU A 188 13.15 -14.12 2.20
CA GLU A 188 13.99 -14.67 3.25
C GLU A 188 15.47 -14.33 3.05
N ASN A 189 15.99 -14.57 1.84
CA ASN A 189 17.39 -14.24 1.50
C ASN A 189 17.66 -12.74 1.65
N PHE A 190 16.78 -11.92 1.13
CA PHE A 190 16.86 -10.46 1.21
C PHE A 190 16.87 -9.97 2.67
N LEU A 191 15.97 -10.49 3.52
CA LEU A 191 15.95 -10.13 4.93
C LEU A 191 17.20 -10.55 5.68
N ASN A 192 17.74 -11.74 5.37
CA ASN A 192 19.01 -12.20 5.94
C ASN A 192 20.16 -11.26 5.57
N GLU A 193 20.23 -10.86 4.31
CA GLU A 193 21.24 -9.95 3.79
C GLU A 193 21.15 -8.56 4.43
N VAL A 194 19.97 -7.94 4.38
CA VAL A 194 19.76 -6.56 4.86
C VAL A 194 19.91 -6.44 6.37
N THR A 195 19.51 -7.48 7.12
CA THR A 195 19.62 -7.45 8.59
C THR A 195 20.97 -7.98 9.11
N GLY A 196 21.66 -8.80 8.33
CA GLY A 196 22.85 -9.54 8.78
C GLY A 196 22.53 -10.66 9.78
N ARG A 197 21.28 -11.12 9.82
CA ARG A 197 20.81 -12.20 10.70
C ARG A 197 20.36 -13.40 9.89
N LYS A 198 20.58 -14.58 10.40
CA LYS A 198 19.95 -15.81 9.90
C LYS A 198 18.56 -15.94 10.51
N ILE A 199 17.54 -15.44 9.80
CA ILE A 199 16.15 -15.55 10.22
C ILE A 199 15.68 -16.99 9.99
N ARG A 200 15.13 -17.60 11.02
CA ARG A 200 14.57 -18.96 10.91
C ARG A 200 13.18 -18.87 10.27
N THR A 201 12.98 -19.53 9.15
CA THR A 201 11.70 -19.58 8.47
C THR A 201 11.13 -20.99 8.43
N VAL A 202 9.80 -21.09 8.40
CA VAL A 202 9.09 -22.36 8.20
C VAL A 202 8.09 -22.17 7.08
N ARG A 203 8.20 -22.96 6.02
CA ARG A 203 7.28 -22.92 4.86
C ARG A 203 6.04 -23.73 5.15
N LEU A 204 4.91 -23.07 5.27
CA LEU A 204 3.62 -23.70 5.51
C LEU A 204 2.78 -23.74 4.22
N PRO A 205 2.00 -24.82 4.00
CA PRO A 205 1.02 -24.86 2.92
C PRO A 205 0.03 -23.67 3.01
N ASN A 206 -0.38 -23.14 1.86
CA ASN A 206 -1.32 -22.01 1.81
C ASN A 206 -2.63 -22.31 2.56
N ALA A 207 -3.11 -23.58 2.52
CA ALA A 207 -4.29 -24.01 3.25
C ALA A 207 -4.16 -23.79 4.76
N VAL A 208 -2.95 -23.97 5.32
CA VAL A 208 -2.68 -23.72 6.75
C VAL A 208 -2.77 -22.22 7.05
N PHE A 209 -2.19 -21.36 6.17
CA PHE A 209 -2.33 -19.90 6.30
C PHE A 209 -3.79 -19.46 6.26
N HIS A 210 -4.58 -20.01 5.34
CA HIS A 210 -6.01 -19.70 5.24
C HIS A 210 -6.79 -20.20 6.45
N ALA A 211 -6.45 -21.38 7.00
CA ALA A 211 -7.06 -21.88 8.23
C ALA A 211 -6.72 -20.99 9.44
N LEU A 212 -5.45 -20.55 9.56
CA LEU A 212 -5.03 -19.61 10.60
C LEU A 212 -5.74 -18.26 10.45
N GLY A 213 -5.92 -17.77 9.22
CA GLY A 213 -6.68 -16.55 8.96
C GLY A 213 -8.15 -16.66 9.38
N ARG A 214 -8.83 -17.78 9.05
CA ARG A 214 -10.20 -18.06 9.53
C ARG A 214 -10.28 -18.11 11.05
N PHE A 215 -9.29 -18.74 11.69
CA PHE A 215 -9.20 -18.76 13.14
C PHE A 215 -9.04 -17.36 13.73
N GLY A 216 -8.20 -16.52 13.12
CA GLY A 216 -8.06 -15.12 13.49
C GLY A 216 -9.38 -14.33 13.36
N ASP A 217 -10.13 -14.57 12.28
CA ASP A 217 -11.46 -13.96 12.10
C ASP A 217 -12.44 -14.42 13.19
N ALA A 218 -12.43 -15.71 13.58
CA ALA A 218 -13.25 -16.24 14.67
C ALA A 218 -12.87 -15.60 16.01
N LEU A 219 -11.58 -15.50 16.33
CA LEU A 219 -11.10 -14.85 17.55
C LEU A 219 -11.46 -13.35 17.62
N SER A 220 -11.52 -12.67 16.48
CA SER A 220 -11.91 -11.26 16.42
C SER A 220 -13.35 -11.02 16.89
N HIS A 221 -14.25 -12.00 16.75
CA HIS A 221 -15.61 -11.96 17.33
C HIS A 221 -15.59 -12.01 18.87
N LEU A 222 -14.56 -12.62 19.44
CA LEU A 222 -14.33 -12.69 20.89
C LEU A 222 -13.48 -11.53 21.41
N HIS A 223 -13.25 -10.50 20.57
CA HIS A 223 -12.39 -9.32 20.86
C HIS A 223 -10.91 -9.68 21.15
N VAL A 224 -10.45 -10.85 20.73
CA VAL A 224 -9.05 -11.27 20.82
C VAL A 224 -8.32 -10.85 19.55
N ASN A 225 -7.25 -10.07 19.70
CA ASN A 225 -6.42 -9.66 18.57
C ASN A 225 -5.50 -10.80 18.13
N PHE A 226 -5.75 -11.31 16.93
CA PHE A 226 -4.85 -12.25 16.25
C PHE A 226 -4.18 -11.56 15.07
N PRO A 227 -2.87 -11.79 14.81
CA PRO A 227 -2.10 -11.01 13.85
C PRO A 227 -2.42 -11.29 12.38
N LEU A 228 -3.24 -12.30 12.07
CA LEU A 228 -3.56 -12.76 10.73
C LEU A 228 -5.07 -12.97 10.59
N ASP A 229 -5.72 -12.25 9.69
CA ASP A 229 -7.07 -12.50 9.21
C ASP A 229 -7.06 -13.23 7.85
N LEU A 230 -8.21 -13.72 7.40
CA LEU A 230 -8.32 -14.48 6.15
C LEU A 230 -7.98 -13.60 4.92
N ALA A 231 -8.35 -12.33 4.94
CA ALA A 231 -8.05 -11.42 3.84
C ALA A 231 -6.54 -11.23 3.69
N THR A 232 -5.83 -10.98 4.78
CA THR A 232 -4.37 -10.88 4.81
C THR A 232 -3.71 -12.21 4.40
N ALA A 233 -4.19 -13.35 4.92
CA ALA A 233 -3.66 -14.67 4.56
C ALA A 233 -3.79 -14.96 3.06
N ARG A 234 -4.95 -14.63 2.46
CA ARG A 234 -5.16 -14.76 1.01
C ARG A 234 -4.25 -13.82 0.24
N PHE A 235 -4.18 -12.55 0.64
CA PHE A 235 -3.31 -11.57 0.00
C PHE A 235 -1.85 -12.04 -0.01
N MET A 236 -1.31 -12.48 1.13
CA MET A 236 0.06 -12.98 1.25
C MET A 236 0.35 -14.19 0.35
N THR A 237 -0.63 -15.07 0.14
CA THR A 237 -0.46 -16.32 -0.64
C THR A 237 -0.64 -16.14 -2.14
N THR A 238 -1.25 -15.05 -2.59
CA THR A 238 -1.62 -14.80 -3.98
C THR A 238 -1.01 -13.55 -4.60
N LEU A 239 -0.19 -12.80 -3.82
CA LEU A 239 0.48 -11.61 -4.34
C LEU A 239 1.43 -11.96 -5.47
N VAL A 240 1.42 -11.15 -6.52
CA VAL A 240 2.15 -11.34 -7.78
C VAL A 240 2.94 -10.09 -8.15
N PRO A 241 3.91 -10.17 -9.10
CA PRO A 241 4.67 -9.01 -9.53
C PRO A 241 3.80 -7.95 -10.23
N GLY A 242 4.30 -6.72 -10.26
CA GLY A 242 3.74 -5.60 -11.02
C GLY A 242 4.66 -5.17 -12.16
N ASP A 243 4.06 -4.62 -13.20
CA ASP A 243 4.75 -3.97 -14.32
C ASP A 243 4.37 -2.49 -14.33
N ASP A 244 5.27 -1.69 -13.83
CA ASP A 244 5.15 -0.23 -13.80
C ASP A 244 6.15 0.47 -14.76
N LYS A 245 6.67 -0.30 -15.74
CA LYS A 245 7.59 0.23 -16.74
C LYS A 245 7.03 1.47 -17.44
N SER A 246 5.77 1.42 -17.87
CA SER A 246 5.10 2.56 -18.53
C SER A 246 4.99 3.79 -17.62
N THR A 247 4.80 3.61 -16.30
CA THR A 247 4.84 4.71 -15.33
C THR A 247 6.23 5.33 -15.27
N ARG A 248 7.27 4.49 -15.13
CA ARG A 248 8.67 4.98 -15.05
C ARG A 248 9.10 5.71 -16.30
N GLU A 249 8.81 5.16 -17.48
CA GLU A 249 9.14 5.78 -18.76
C GLU A 249 8.41 7.10 -18.95
N SER A 250 7.08 7.17 -18.73
CA SER A 250 6.29 8.38 -18.94
C SER A 250 6.65 9.52 -17.99
N LEU A 251 7.11 9.19 -16.79
CA LEU A 251 7.49 10.17 -15.77
C LEU A 251 9.02 10.36 -15.67
N SER A 252 9.81 9.65 -16.49
CA SER A 252 11.29 9.65 -16.43
C SER A 252 11.78 9.42 -15.00
N LEU A 253 11.41 8.25 -14.43
CA LEU A 253 11.74 7.86 -13.06
C LEU A 253 12.44 6.50 -13.05
N GLU A 254 13.33 6.34 -12.07
CA GLU A 254 13.88 5.06 -11.67
C GLU A 254 13.56 4.82 -10.19
N TRP A 255 13.25 3.56 -9.85
CA TRP A 255 12.97 3.21 -8.48
C TRP A 255 14.25 3.08 -7.66
N ARG A 256 14.19 3.55 -6.45
CA ARG A 256 15.25 3.34 -5.47
C ARG A 256 15.45 1.84 -5.22
N PRO A 257 16.70 1.36 -5.06
CA PRO A 257 16.97 -0.03 -4.67
C PRO A 257 16.21 -0.41 -3.40
N LEU A 258 15.59 -1.59 -3.41
CA LEU A 258 14.78 -2.06 -2.28
C LEU A 258 15.61 -2.17 -0.99
N SER A 259 16.90 -2.55 -1.12
CA SER A 259 17.85 -2.64 0.00
C SER A 259 18.01 -1.30 0.72
N ASP A 260 18.09 -0.19 -0.01
CA ASP A 260 18.25 1.15 0.56
C ASP A 260 16.98 1.58 1.29
N SER A 261 15.83 1.35 0.65
CA SER A 261 14.52 1.64 1.25
C SER A 261 14.29 0.85 2.54
N PHE A 262 14.67 -0.43 2.54
CA PHE A 262 14.60 -1.27 3.73
C PHE A 262 15.55 -0.80 4.83
N LYS A 263 16.82 -0.51 4.51
CA LYS A 263 17.79 0.01 5.48
C LYS A 263 17.29 1.28 6.16
N ASP A 264 16.79 2.24 5.37
CA ASP A 264 16.24 3.49 5.91
C ASP A 264 15.02 3.25 6.80
N THR A 265 14.13 2.32 6.40
CA THR A 265 12.97 1.91 7.21
C THR A 265 13.41 1.28 8.54
N LEU A 266 14.38 0.37 8.50
CA LEU A 266 14.88 -0.32 9.70
C LEU A 266 15.59 0.64 10.66
N LEU A 267 16.38 1.58 10.12
CA LEU A 267 17.00 2.65 10.90
C LEU A 267 15.95 3.52 11.59
N TRP A 268 14.90 3.89 10.86
CA TRP A 268 13.81 4.68 11.41
C TRP A 268 13.04 3.93 12.48
N LEU A 269 12.70 2.64 12.27
CA LEU A 269 12.06 1.78 13.27
C LEU A 269 12.90 1.64 14.55
N THR A 270 14.23 1.60 14.41
CA THR A 270 15.14 1.56 15.54
C THR A 270 15.14 2.89 16.31
N ARG A 271 15.14 4.04 15.62
CA ARG A 271 15.02 5.36 16.26
C ARG A 271 13.70 5.52 17.01
N LYS A 272 12.63 4.90 16.54
CA LYS A 272 11.31 4.84 17.21
C LYS A 272 11.25 3.83 18.36
N GLY A 273 12.33 3.10 18.65
CA GLY A 273 12.35 2.06 19.70
C GLY A 273 11.56 0.80 19.36
N MET A 274 11.15 0.65 18.10
CA MET A 274 10.40 -0.52 17.63
C MET A 274 11.28 -1.71 17.29
N LEU A 275 12.56 -1.49 17.01
CA LEU A 275 13.59 -2.51 16.82
C LEU A 275 14.80 -2.19 17.67
N SER A 276 15.53 -3.22 18.09
CA SER A 276 16.83 -3.06 18.72
C SER A 276 17.95 -3.10 17.67
N LYS A 277 19.13 -2.56 17.99
CA LYS A 277 20.30 -2.59 17.10
C LYS A 277 20.75 -4.02 16.81
N GLU A 278 20.61 -4.91 17.78
CA GLU A 278 20.91 -6.34 17.67
C GLU A 278 20.00 -7.05 16.66
N SER A 279 18.85 -6.48 16.37
CA SER A 279 17.91 -7.01 15.36
C SER A 279 18.41 -6.77 13.92
N ILE A 280 19.36 -5.86 13.72
CA ILE A 280 19.83 -5.43 12.39
C ILE A 280 21.35 -5.16 12.40
N PRO A 281 22.18 -6.15 12.80
CA PRO A 281 23.62 -5.94 12.97
C PRO A 281 24.34 -5.49 11.69
N ALA A 282 23.93 -5.94 10.50
CA ALA A 282 24.57 -5.53 9.26
C ALA A 282 24.53 -4.01 9.03
N ILE A 283 23.51 -3.32 9.54
CA ILE A 283 23.37 -1.87 9.35
C ILE A 283 24.30 -1.09 10.28
N PHE A 284 24.56 -1.62 11.49
CA PHE A 284 25.37 -0.92 12.49
C PHE A 284 26.86 -1.36 12.52
N ASN A 285 27.16 -2.54 11.98
CA ASN A 285 28.51 -3.11 11.97
C ASN A 285 29.22 -2.99 10.61
N SER A 286 28.57 -2.43 9.58
CA SER A 286 29.24 -2.14 8.30
C SER A 286 30.31 -1.08 8.54
N PRO A 287 31.57 -1.29 8.12
CA PRO A 287 32.59 -0.25 8.15
C PRO A 287 32.09 0.95 7.32
N LYS A 288 32.29 2.15 7.84
CA LYS A 288 31.98 3.42 7.17
C LYS A 288 32.83 3.62 5.92
#